data_f320b9baa84f144e0485d7660b64ff1b
#
_entry.id   f320b9baa84f144e0485d7660b64ff1b
#
_cell.length_a   1.000
_cell.length_b   1.000
_cell.length_c   1.000
_cell.angle_alpha   90.00
_cell.angle_beta   90.00
_cell.angle_gamma   90.00
#
_symmetry.space_group_name_H-M   'P 1'
#
loop_
_entity.id
_entity.type
_entity.pdbx_description
1 polymer ?
#
loop_
_entity_poly.entity_id
_entity_poly.type
_entity_poly.pdbx_seq_one_letter_code
_entity_poly.pdbx_strand_id
1 'polypeptide(L)'
;MKRPALDKNLDSKVFRDFYYLKEELVDFCRKNGLPVSGGKLELTERIAHFLETGTVAAAPVAKKKAPSISAICLDTKIEPNFVCSEKHRAFFREQIGSSFSFNVTFQKWLKSNTGKTYQEAVAAYHQILKDKKKEKTTIDKQFEYNTYIRDFFADNSGKSLEQAIKCWKYKKQLQGHNRYEKTDLAALE
;
A
#
# COMPACT_ATOMS: atom_id res chain seq x y z
N MET A 1 -23.16 13.34 -5.00
CA MET A 1 -22.91 13.30 -6.47
C MET A 1 -22.46 11.87 -6.81
N LYS A 2 -22.93 11.27 -7.90
CA LYS A 2 -22.49 9.93 -8.32
C LYS A 2 -21.07 10.00 -8.88
N ARG A 3 -20.21 8.99 -8.61
CA ARG A 3 -18.83 8.91 -9.09
C ARG A 3 -18.80 9.01 -10.62
N PRO A 4 -18.09 9.99 -11.21
CA PRO A 4 -17.97 10.13 -12.65
C PRO A 4 -17.09 9.01 -13.25
N ALA A 5 -17.29 8.75 -14.54
CA ALA A 5 -16.36 7.91 -15.31
C ALA A 5 -15.00 8.60 -15.40
N LEU A 6 -13.92 7.80 -15.34
CA LEU A 6 -12.56 8.32 -15.51
C LEU A 6 -12.24 8.45 -16.99
N ASP A 7 -12.37 9.66 -17.52
CA ASP A 7 -12.03 10.02 -18.90
C ASP A 7 -11.12 11.27 -18.95
N LYS A 8 -10.61 11.60 -20.13
CA LYS A 8 -9.66 12.70 -20.32
C LYS A 8 -10.24 14.10 -20.12
N ASN A 9 -11.55 14.24 -20.05
CA ASN A 9 -12.24 15.52 -19.87
C ASN A 9 -12.66 15.75 -18.43
N LEU A 10 -12.39 14.76 -17.53
CA LEU A 10 -12.71 14.86 -16.12
C LEU A 10 -11.84 15.94 -15.47
N ASP A 11 -12.47 16.83 -14.71
CA ASP A 11 -11.74 17.83 -13.93
C ASP A 11 -10.82 17.17 -12.89
N SER A 12 -9.57 17.64 -12.78
CA SER A 12 -8.55 17.07 -11.89
C SER A 12 -8.95 17.12 -10.40
N LYS A 13 -9.67 18.16 -9.97
CA LYS A 13 -10.15 18.26 -8.57
C LYS A 13 -11.26 17.26 -8.33
N VAL A 14 -12.21 17.16 -9.26
CA VAL A 14 -13.29 16.15 -9.20
C VAL A 14 -12.70 14.74 -9.20
N PHE A 15 -11.69 14.45 -10.02
CA PHE A 15 -11.00 13.19 -10.02
C PHE A 15 -10.43 12.84 -8.63
N ARG A 16 -9.81 13.79 -7.95
CA ARG A 16 -9.22 13.60 -6.61
C ARG A 16 -10.26 13.36 -5.51
N ASP A 17 -11.47 13.82 -5.72
CA ASP A 17 -12.57 13.70 -4.75
C ASP A 17 -13.24 12.33 -4.75
N PHE A 18 -12.90 11.44 -5.70
CA PHE A 18 -13.53 10.13 -5.81
C PHE A 18 -12.51 8.98 -5.76
N TYR A 19 -12.98 7.84 -5.29
CA TYR A 19 -12.17 6.62 -5.25
C TYR A 19 -12.19 5.89 -6.58
N TYR A 20 -10.99 5.66 -7.15
CA TYR A 20 -10.79 4.81 -8.32
C TYR A 20 -9.95 3.58 -7.95
N LEU A 21 -10.27 2.43 -8.53
CA LEU A 21 -9.48 1.21 -8.36
C LEU A 21 -8.13 1.35 -9.10
N LYS A 22 -7.11 0.66 -8.63
CA LYS A 22 -5.80 0.67 -9.31
C LYS A 22 -5.91 0.22 -10.77
N GLU A 23 -6.78 -0.74 -11.06
CA GLU A 23 -7.04 -1.24 -12.42
C GLU A 23 -7.60 -0.13 -13.32
N GLU A 24 -8.57 0.65 -12.83
CA GLU A 24 -9.14 1.80 -13.56
C GLU A 24 -8.07 2.86 -13.87
N LEU A 25 -7.18 3.13 -12.90
CA LEU A 25 -6.07 4.07 -13.08
C LEU A 25 -5.06 3.55 -14.13
N VAL A 26 -4.72 2.27 -14.08
CA VAL A 26 -3.82 1.62 -15.06
C VAL A 26 -4.42 1.66 -16.45
N ASP A 27 -5.71 1.37 -16.58
CA ASP A 27 -6.41 1.39 -17.87
C ASP A 27 -6.50 2.79 -18.44
N PHE A 28 -6.77 3.80 -17.62
CA PHE A 28 -6.70 5.19 -18.05
C PHE A 28 -5.30 5.57 -18.54
N CYS A 29 -4.25 5.23 -17.78
CA CYS A 29 -2.87 5.48 -18.18
C CYS A 29 -2.55 4.83 -19.53
N ARG A 30 -2.94 3.56 -19.72
CA ARG A 30 -2.69 2.83 -20.98
C ARG A 30 -3.39 3.49 -22.16
N LYS A 31 -4.66 3.88 -22.01
CA LYS A 31 -5.44 4.54 -23.07
C LYS A 31 -4.91 5.90 -23.47
N ASN A 32 -4.24 6.61 -22.56
CA ASN A 32 -3.74 7.97 -22.79
C ASN A 32 -2.20 8.05 -22.93
N GLY A 33 -1.52 6.92 -23.15
CA GLY A 33 -0.06 6.89 -23.36
C GLY A 33 0.77 7.25 -22.13
N LEU A 34 0.18 7.16 -20.92
CA LEU A 34 0.88 7.44 -19.67
C LEU A 34 1.59 6.17 -19.15
N PRO A 35 2.72 6.30 -18.42
CA PRO A 35 3.36 5.16 -17.78
C PRO A 35 2.42 4.43 -16.83
N VAL A 36 2.30 3.10 -16.94
CA VAL A 36 1.41 2.27 -16.12
C VAL A 36 2.06 1.72 -14.85
N SER A 37 3.36 1.92 -14.68
CA SER A 37 4.13 1.47 -13.53
C SER A 37 3.92 2.38 -12.32
N GLY A 38 4.03 1.80 -11.12
CA GLY A 38 3.96 2.53 -9.85
C GLY A 38 2.86 2.05 -8.91
N GLY A 39 2.83 2.62 -7.72
CA GLY A 39 1.78 2.43 -6.73
C GLY A 39 0.50 3.20 -7.09
N LYS A 40 -0.59 2.93 -6.36
CA LYS A 40 -1.87 3.62 -6.59
C LYS A 40 -1.73 5.14 -6.48
N LEU A 41 -1.01 5.63 -5.47
CA LEU A 41 -0.78 7.06 -5.27
C LEU A 41 0.01 7.69 -6.43
N GLU A 42 1.06 7.02 -6.92
CA GLU A 42 1.86 7.53 -8.05
C GLU A 42 1.03 7.60 -9.34
N LEU A 43 0.15 6.61 -9.57
CA LEU A 43 -0.78 6.64 -10.70
C LEU A 43 -1.81 7.77 -10.55
N THR A 44 -2.36 7.97 -9.35
CA THR A 44 -3.32 9.05 -9.07
C THR A 44 -2.68 10.42 -9.34
N GLU A 45 -1.47 10.68 -8.83
CA GLU A 45 -0.78 11.96 -9.07
C GLU A 45 -0.45 12.17 -10.55
N ARG A 46 -0.04 11.13 -11.26
CA ARG A 46 0.24 11.19 -12.71
C ARG A 46 -1.00 11.53 -13.51
N ILE A 47 -2.12 10.90 -13.20
CA ILE A 47 -3.40 11.16 -13.88
C ILE A 47 -3.91 12.55 -13.56
N ALA A 48 -3.87 12.97 -12.30
CA ALA A 48 -4.29 14.31 -11.90
C ALA A 48 -3.48 15.39 -12.62
N HIS A 49 -2.16 15.23 -12.73
CA HIS A 49 -1.30 16.12 -13.50
C HIS A 49 -1.68 16.16 -14.99
N PHE A 50 -1.93 14.99 -15.59
CA PHE A 50 -2.36 14.91 -16.98
C PHE A 50 -3.72 15.57 -17.21
N LEU A 51 -4.68 15.38 -16.33
CA LEU A 51 -6.00 16.01 -16.43
C LEU A 51 -5.92 17.53 -16.27
N GLU A 52 -4.96 18.03 -15.49
CA GLU A 52 -4.78 19.47 -15.26
C GLU A 52 -4.01 20.17 -16.39
N THR A 53 -2.99 19.52 -16.93
CA THR A 53 -2.03 20.13 -17.85
C THR A 53 -2.11 19.63 -19.29
N GLY A 54 -2.76 18.49 -19.51
CA GLY A 54 -2.75 17.78 -20.80
C GLY A 54 -1.39 17.16 -21.16
N THR A 55 -0.38 17.23 -20.26
CA THR A 55 0.98 16.79 -20.54
C THR A 55 1.34 15.50 -19.80
N VAL A 56 2.20 14.70 -20.41
CA VAL A 56 2.75 13.49 -19.78
C VAL A 56 3.90 13.91 -18.87
N ALA A 57 3.75 13.75 -17.56
CA ALA A 57 4.85 13.99 -16.63
C ALA A 57 6.05 13.10 -16.98
N ALA A 58 7.27 13.64 -16.89
CA ALA A 58 8.48 12.89 -17.13
C ALA A 58 8.49 11.59 -16.29
N ALA A 59 8.83 10.46 -16.93
CA ALA A 59 8.91 9.19 -16.22
C ALA A 59 9.91 9.31 -15.06
N PRO A 60 9.57 8.84 -13.86
CA PRO A 60 10.52 8.83 -12.76
C PRO A 60 11.76 8.05 -13.16
N VAL A 61 12.93 8.60 -12.86
CA VAL A 61 14.22 7.95 -13.12
C VAL A 61 14.19 6.55 -12.51
N ALA A 62 14.49 5.54 -13.33
CA ALA A 62 14.49 4.15 -12.88
C ALA A 62 15.43 4.00 -11.67
N LYS A 63 14.92 3.54 -10.55
CA LYS A 63 15.71 3.24 -9.37
C LYS A 63 16.77 2.20 -9.74
N LYS A 64 18.04 2.46 -9.43
CA LYS A 64 19.11 1.48 -9.62
C LYS A 64 18.72 0.16 -8.96
N LYS A 65 18.84 -0.95 -9.68
CA LYS A 65 18.60 -2.28 -9.12
C LYS A 65 19.51 -2.50 -7.92
N ALA A 66 18.99 -3.13 -6.88
CA ALA A 66 19.81 -3.57 -5.75
C ALA A 66 20.91 -4.52 -6.26
N PRO A 67 22.14 -4.45 -5.73
CA PRO A 67 23.18 -5.39 -6.06
C PRO A 67 22.71 -6.82 -5.72
N SER A 68 22.99 -7.78 -6.61
CA SER A 68 22.66 -9.20 -6.37
C SER A 68 23.65 -9.76 -5.34
N ILE A 69 23.16 -10.07 -4.14
CA ILE A 69 23.96 -10.78 -3.14
C ILE A 69 23.97 -12.28 -3.48
N SER A 70 25.15 -12.88 -3.59
CA SER A 70 25.32 -14.29 -3.92
C SER A 70 24.93 -15.21 -2.76
N ALA A 71 25.39 -14.91 -1.55
CA ALA A 71 25.06 -15.63 -0.31
C ALA A 71 24.80 -14.63 0.82
N ILE A 72 23.90 -14.99 1.73
CA ILE A 72 23.57 -14.19 2.90
C ILE A 72 24.00 -15.00 4.13
N CYS A 73 24.81 -14.40 5.00
CA CYS A 73 25.15 -14.93 6.32
C CYS A 73 24.89 -13.84 7.37
N LEU A 74 25.00 -14.21 8.66
CA LEU A 74 24.72 -13.30 9.78
C LEU A 74 25.54 -12.00 9.73
N ASP A 75 26.80 -12.09 9.31
CA ASP A 75 27.73 -10.95 9.25
C ASP A 75 27.59 -10.15 7.94
N THR A 76 26.83 -10.64 6.96
CA THR A 76 26.55 -9.91 5.72
C THR A 76 25.85 -8.60 6.06
N LYS A 77 26.22 -7.52 5.38
CA LYS A 77 25.59 -6.21 5.56
C LYS A 77 24.36 -6.08 4.68
N ILE A 78 23.32 -5.48 5.23
CA ILE A 78 22.10 -5.14 4.50
C ILE A 78 22.47 -4.20 3.35
N GLU A 79 22.13 -4.60 2.13
CA GLU A 79 22.42 -3.88 0.90
C GLU A 79 21.61 -2.61 0.74
N PRO A 80 22.14 -1.61 0.02
CA PRO A 80 21.36 -0.44 -0.37
C PRO A 80 20.23 -0.84 -1.32
N ASN A 81 19.10 -0.14 -1.22
CA ASN A 81 17.88 -0.43 -1.98
C ASN A 81 17.32 -1.85 -1.73
N PHE A 82 17.40 -2.33 -0.50
CA PHE A 82 16.92 -3.65 -0.08
C PHE A 82 15.55 -3.99 -0.67
N VAL A 83 15.46 -5.18 -1.27
CA VAL A 83 14.21 -5.75 -1.81
C VAL A 83 13.99 -7.13 -1.20
N CYS A 84 12.82 -7.37 -0.62
CA CYS A 84 12.45 -8.68 -0.11
C CYS A 84 12.43 -9.73 -1.25
N SER A 85 13.41 -10.61 -1.28
CA SER A 85 13.49 -11.71 -2.25
C SER A 85 13.34 -13.07 -1.58
N GLU A 86 13.19 -14.13 -2.37
CA GLU A 86 13.12 -15.50 -1.86
C GLU A 86 14.42 -15.92 -1.15
N LYS A 87 15.58 -15.41 -1.55
CA LYS A 87 16.85 -15.63 -0.85
C LYS A 87 16.80 -15.09 0.58
N HIS A 88 16.32 -13.85 0.74
CA HIS A 88 16.16 -13.25 2.07
C HIS A 88 15.11 -13.99 2.90
N ARG A 89 14.03 -14.45 2.27
CA ARG A 89 13.00 -15.24 2.96
C ARG A 89 13.57 -16.58 3.45
N ALA A 90 14.35 -17.27 2.61
CA ALA A 90 15.00 -18.54 2.98
C ALA A 90 15.95 -18.32 4.15
N PHE A 91 16.84 -17.31 4.07
CA PHE A 91 17.75 -16.96 5.14
C PHE A 91 17.02 -16.67 6.46
N PHE A 92 16.03 -15.78 6.46
CA PHE A 92 15.30 -15.45 7.69
C PHE A 92 14.49 -16.64 8.23
N ARG A 93 13.98 -17.54 7.38
CA ARG A 93 13.33 -18.77 7.85
C ARG A 93 14.30 -19.72 8.52
N GLU A 94 15.51 -19.80 8.00
CA GLU A 94 16.59 -20.60 8.61
C GLU A 94 16.99 -20.06 9.98
N GLN A 95 17.16 -18.74 10.12
CA GLN A 95 17.63 -18.10 11.34
C GLN A 95 16.53 -17.89 12.41
N ILE A 96 15.29 -17.71 12.02
CA ILE A 96 14.16 -17.33 12.90
C ILE A 96 13.18 -18.49 13.07
N GLY A 97 13.04 -19.34 12.04
CA GLY A 97 12.10 -20.45 12.02
C GLY A 97 11.06 -20.35 10.90
N SER A 98 10.35 -21.45 10.67
CA SER A 98 9.37 -21.60 9.57
C SER A 98 8.20 -20.60 9.64
N SER A 99 7.90 -20.07 10.83
CA SER A 99 6.86 -19.06 11.07
C SER A 99 7.25 -17.65 10.59
N PHE A 100 8.50 -17.45 10.15
CA PHE A 100 8.94 -16.14 9.65
C PHE A 100 8.08 -15.66 8.47
N SER A 101 7.65 -14.41 8.56
CA SER A 101 7.04 -13.69 7.44
C SER A 101 7.48 -12.21 7.43
N PHE A 102 7.71 -11.66 6.24
CA PHE A 102 7.96 -10.24 6.14
C PHE A 102 6.71 -9.45 6.53
N ASN A 103 6.80 -8.66 7.59
CA ASN A 103 5.81 -7.66 7.92
C ASN A 103 6.28 -6.26 7.52
N VAL A 104 5.35 -5.31 7.39
CA VAL A 104 5.64 -3.96 6.91
C VAL A 104 6.67 -3.23 7.79
N THR A 105 6.57 -3.35 9.11
CA THR A 105 7.50 -2.73 10.06
C THR A 105 8.92 -3.24 9.86
N PHE A 106 9.09 -4.54 9.73
CA PHE A 106 10.40 -5.14 9.49
C PHE A 106 10.98 -4.78 8.12
N GLN A 107 10.13 -4.74 7.09
CA GLN A 107 10.57 -4.28 5.77
C GLN A 107 11.03 -2.81 5.78
N LYS A 108 10.32 -1.94 6.49
CA LYS A 108 10.74 -0.54 6.69
C LYS A 108 12.05 -0.47 7.45
N TRP A 109 12.21 -1.27 8.50
CA TRP A 109 13.44 -1.34 9.28
C TRP A 109 14.65 -1.74 8.41
N LEU A 110 14.53 -2.81 7.62
CA LEU A 110 15.59 -3.26 6.71
C LEU A 110 16.02 -2.16 5.73
N LYS A 111 15.05 -1.47 5.13
CA LYS A 111 15.33 -0.37 4.18
C LYS A 111 16.00 0.84 4.82
N SER A 112 15.72 1.11 6.10
CA SER A 112 16.27 2.24 6.84
C SER A 112 17.61 1.94 7.53
N ASN A 113 18.03 0.66 7.57
CA ASN A 113 19.23 0.22 8.28
C ASN A 113 20.23 -0.46 7.33
N THR A 114 20.37 0.09 6.11
CA THR A 114 21.44 -0.30 5.18
C THR A 114 22.81 -0.24 5.86
N GLY A 115 23.63 -1.27 5.66
CA GLY A 115 24.96 -1.37 6.25
C GLY A 115 25.02 -2.04 7.63
N LYS A 116 23.89 -2.23 8.31
CA LYS A 116 23.82 -3.13 9.48
C LYS A 116 23.90 -4.58 9.05
N THR A 117 24.23 -5.46 9.97
CA THR A 117 24.33 -6.91 9.70
C THR A 117 22.98 -7.59 9.67
N TYR A 118 22.88 -8.75 9.03
CA TYR A 118 21.70 -9.58 9.09
C TYR A 118 21.46 -10.19 10.47
N GLN A 119 22.53 -10.32 11.32
CA GLN A 119 22.38 -10.66 12.73
C GLN A 119 21.57 -9.60 13.48
N GLU A 120 21.91 -8.32 13.28
CA GLU A 120 21.13 -7.19 13.85
C GLU A 120 19.69 -7.19 13.33
N ALA A 121 19.48 -7.58 12.06
CA ALA A 121 18.14 -7.69 11.49
C ALA A 121 17.32 -8.80 12.17
N VAL A 122 17.90 -9.95 12.47
CA VAL A 122 17.24 -11.04 13.22
C VAL A 122 16.82 -10.55 14.60
N ALA A 123 17.73 -9.88 15.33
CA ALA A 123 17.42 -9.30 16.63
C ALA A 123 16.28 -8.27 16.57
N ALA A 124 16.34 -7.37 15.57
CA ALA A 124 15.30 -6.37 15.33
C ALA A 124 13.93 -7.01 15.02
N TYR A 125 13.88 -8.10 14.27
CA TYR A 125 12.63 -8.82 14.00
C TYR A 125 11.95 -9.29 15.28
N HIS A 126 12.70 -9.91 16.19
CA HIS A 126 12.18 -10.35 17.46
C HIS A 126 11.68 -9.20 18.33
N GLN A 127 12.42 -8.08 18.33
CA GLN A 127 11.98 -6.88 19.05
C GLN A 127 10.69 -6.31 18.45
N ILE A 128 10.60 -6.18 17.13
CA ILE A 128 9.40 -5.73 16.43
C ILE A 128 8.18 -6.60 16.76
N LEU A 129 8.35 -7.93 16.88
CA LEU A 129 7.24 -8.81 17.26
C LEU A 129 6.79 -8.60 18.71
N LYS A 130 7.72 -8.32 19.64
CA LYS A 130 7.40 -8.01 21.04
C LYS A 130 6.63 -6.68 21.13
N ASP A 131 7.08 -5.65 20.42
CA ASP A 131 6.47 -4.32 20.43
C ASP A 131 5.09 -4.32 19.77
N LYS A 132 4.93 -5.10 18.69
CA LYS A 132 3.64 -5.27 17.99
C LYS A 132 2.54 -5.88 18.87
N LYS A 133 2.90 -6.64 19.89
CA LYS A 133 1.92 -7.16 20.89
C LYS A 133 1.42 -6.06 21.84
N LYS A 134 2.16 -4.97 21.99
CA LYS A 134 1.84 -3.87 22.92
C LYS A 134 1.06 -2.72 22.27
N GLU A 135 1.22 -2.52 20.98
CA GLU A 135 0.65 -1.38 20.27
C GLU A 135 -0.27 -1.79 19.12
N LYS A 136 -1.36 -1.04 18.90
CA LYS A 136 -2.21 -1.21 17.71
C LYS A 136 -1.42 -0.82 16.47
N THR A 137 -1.33 -1.71 15.49
CA THR A 137 -0.62 -1.48 14.24
C THR A 137 -1.30 -0.36 13.44
N THR A 138 -0.53 0.64 13.04
CA THR A 138 -1.01 1.65 12.08
C THR A 138 -1.08 1.07 10.68
N ILE A 139 -2.23 1.22 10.03
CA ILE A 139 -2.41 0.85 8.63
C ILE A 139 -1.93 2.02 7.77
N ASP A 140 -1.08 1.73 6.78
CA ASP A 140 -0.59 2.76 5.85
C ASP A 140 -1.77 3.34 5.04
N LYS A 141 -1.71 4.65 4.77
CA LYS A 141 -2.78 5.43 4.10
C LYS A 141 -3.20 4.87 2.74
N GLN A 142 -2.31 4.17 2.03
CA GLN A 142 -2.64 3.52 0.75
C GLN A 142 -3.61 2.34 0.88
N PHE A 143 -3.77 1.77 2.08
CA PHE A 143 -4.66 0.63 2.33
C PHE A 143 -6.01 1.10 2.88
N GLU A 144 -6.71 1.93 2.11
CA GLU A 144 -7.99 2.54 2.46
C GLU A 144 -9.05 1.48 2.85
N TYR A 145 -9.15 0.40 2.07
CA TYR A 145 -10.07 -0.70 2.36
C TYR A 145 -9.80 -1.32 3.74
N ASN A 146 -8.54 -1.64 4.05
CA ASN A 146 -8.19 -2.25 5.33
C ASN A 146 -8.47 -1.31 6.51
N THR A 147 -8.23 -0.01 6.32
CA THR A 147 -8.56 1.02 7.31
C THR A 147 -10.06 1.09 7.52
N TYR A 148 -10.84 1.14 6.43
CA TYR A 148 -12.30 1.18 6.48
C TYR A 148 -12.89 -0.02 7.23
N ILE A 149 -12.47 -1.24 6.89
CA ILE A 149 -12.95 -2.48 7.51
C ILE A 149 -12.62 -2.52 9.01
N ARG A 150 -11.41 -2.09 9.39
CA ARG A 150 -11.03 -2.00 10.81
C ARG A 150 -11.92 -1.01 11.56
N ASP A 151 -12.12 0.18 10.99
CA ASP A 151 -12.90 1.25 11.63
C ASP A 151 -14.39 0.87 11.67
N PHE A 152 -14.91 0.19 10.64
CA PHE A 152 -16.26 -0.39 10.63
C PHE A 152 -16.48 -1.36 11.80
N PHE A 153 -15.58 -2.33 12.01
CA PHE A 153 -15.72 -3.30 13.09
C PHE A 153 -15.46 -2.72 14.48
N ALA A 154 -14.73 -1.64 14.59
CA ALA A 154 -14.58 -0.92 15.87
C ALA A 154 -15.91 -0.35 16.36
N ASP A 155 -16.79 0.07 15.44
CA ASP A 155 -18.11 0.65 15.75
C ASP A 155 -19.24 -0.39 15.69
N ASN A 156 -19.05 -1.52 15.01
CA ASN A 156 -20.12 -2.49 14.69
C ASN A 156 -19.69 -3.93 14.99
N SER A 157 -19.39 -4.24 16.25
CA SER A 157 -18.87 -5.53 16.69
C SER A 157 -19.75 -6.75 16.37
N GLY A 158 -21.05 -6.55 16.14
CA GLY A 158 -22.02 -7.63 15.83
C GLY A 158 -22.29 -7.83 14.33
N LYS A 159 -21.67 -7.05 13.45
CA LYS A 159 -21.93 -7.15 12.00
C LYS A 159 -20.93 -8.08 11.29
N SER A 160 -21.33 -8.60 10.12
CA SER A 160 -20.53 -9.51 9.32
C SER A 160 -19.57 -8.76 8.39
N LEU A 161 -18.52 -9.48 7.89
CA LEU A 161 -17.60 -8.95 6.88
C LEU A 161 -18.34 -8.61 5.57
N GLU A 162 -19.37 -9.38 5.21
CA GLU A 162 -20.18 -9.12 4.02
C GLU A 162 -20.88 -7.77 4.12
N GLN A 163 -21.46 -7.45 5.29
CA GLN A 163 -22.06 -6.16 5.56
C GLN A 163 -21.04 -5.02 5.49
N ALA A 164 -19.85 -5.21 6.06
CA ALA A 164 -18.77 -4.23 5.95
C ALA A 164 -18.34 -3.98 4.50
N ILE A 165 -18.27 -5.04 3.68
CA ILE A 165 -17.96 -4.93 2.25
C ILE A 165 -19.07 -4.20 1.50
N LYS A 166 -20.35 -4.42 1.83
CA LYS A 166 -21.48 -3.73 1.23
C LYS A 166 -21.40 -2.22 1.51
N CYS A 167 -21.15 -1.84 2.76
CA CYS A 167 -20.92 -0.45 3.15
C CYS A 167 -19.70 0.17 2.45
N TRP A 168 -18.59 -0.56 2.34
CA TRP A 168 -17.43 -0.10 1.59
C TRP A 168 -17.72 0.14 0.10
N LYS A 169 -18.46 -0.77 -0.53
CA LYS A 169 -18.88 -0.60 -1.94
C LYS A 169 -19.74 0.65 -2.13
N TYR A 170 -20.56 0.99 -1.16
CA TYR A 170 -21.35 2.22 -1.14
C TYR A 170 -20.44 3.44 -0.93
N LYS A 171 -19.59 3.44 0.11
CA LYS A 171 -18.68 4.55 0.46
C LYS A 171 -17.79 4.99 -0.70
N LYS A 172 -17.17 4.06 -1.40
CA LYS A 172 -16.26 4.38 -2.50
C LYS A 172 -16.94 4.99 -3.75
N GLN A 173 -18.27 5.08 -3.76
CA GLN A 173 -19.02 5.77 -4.81
C GLN A 173 -19.38 7.21 -4.41
N LEU A 174 -19.19 7.56 -3.15
CA LEU A 174 -19.44 8.90 -2.64
C LEU A 174 -18.24 9.81 -2.89
N GLN A 175 -18.52 11.10 -2.97
CA GLN A 175 -17.49 12.14 -3.01
C GLN A 175 -16.84 12.31 -1.63
N GLY A 176 -15.55 12.58 -1.59
CA GLY A 176 -14.80 12.88 -0.38
C GLY A 176 -13.91 11.73 0.09
N HIS A 177 -13.68 11.63 1.40
CA HIS A 177 -12.76 10.65 1.97
C HIS A 177 -13.35 9.22 2.04
N ASN A 178 -12.47 8.23 2.06
CA ASN A 178 -12.81 6.80 2.09
C ASN A 178 -12.72 6.18 3.51
N ARG A 179 -12.90 6.97 4.55
CA ARG A 179 -13.00 6.47 5.93
C ARG A 179 -14.42 6.07 6.26
N TYR A 180 -14.56 5.09 7.15
CA TYR A 180 -15.87 4.67 7.63
C TYR A 180 -16.58 5.81 8.38
N GLU A 181 -17.87 5.94 8.13
CA GLU A 181 -18.82 6.80 8.83
C GLU A 181 -20.13 6.02 9.10
N LYS A 182 -20.80 6.36 10.21
CA LYS A 182 -22.08 5.69 10.58
C LYS A 182 -23.14 5.81 9.50
N THR A 183 -23.13 6.87 8.73
CA THR A 183 -24.03 7.08 7.58
C THR A 183 -23.86 6.03 6.47
N ASP A 184 -22.71 5.35 6.41
CA ASP A 184 -22.48 4.29 5.43
C ASP A 184 -23.37 3.05 5.67
N LEU A 185 -23.94 2.92 6.88
CA LEU A 185 -24.89 1.85 7.22
C LEU A 185 -26.19 1.92 6.41
N ALA A 186 -26.52 3.07 5.82
CA ALA A 186 -27.64 3.19 4.88
C ALA A 186 -27.52 2.20 3.68
N ALA A 187 -26.32 1.71 3.39
CA ALA A 187 -26.13 0.66 2.39
C ALA A 187 -26.73 -0.69 2.80
N LEU A 188 -27.13 -0.89 4.07
CA LEU A 188 -27.67 -2.15 4.59
C LEU A 188 -29.21 -2.14 4.63
N GLU A 189 -29.81 -0.98 4.50
CA GLU A 189 -31.25 -0.78 4.37
C GLU A 189 -31.71 -1.10 2.94
#